data_1bd92d5b7e66f7922fc8830a03310a44
#
_entry.id   1bd92d5b7e66f7922fc8830a03310a44
#
_cell.length_a   1.000
_cell.length_b   1.000
_cell.length_c   1.000
_cell.angle_alpha   90.00
_cell.angle_beta   90.00
_cell.angle_gamma   90.00
#
_symmetry.space_group_name_H-M   'P 1'
#
loop_
_entity.id
_entity.type
_entity.pdbx_description
1 polymer ?
#
loop_
_entity_poly.entity_id
_entity_poly.type
_entity_poly.pdbx_seq_one_letter_code
_entity_poly.pdbx_strand_id
1 'polypeptide(L)'
;MTKTTGSDLLVRALRAEGVDTVFGVAGDHILHMLDTMFDEPLRMIDFRHESGAVHAADSYSRILKRGGVMLSTTPGHANAIPGLANAQHSEAPVINIAGSADSSNIGRGAMQEFDQVGLAAAVTKGAWEVPSPARIPEYVALAFRTALSGRQGPVHLTIPHDFQEAEVDDTEVARYAPNEYGTPLTVMGDPAQVERAIDILNSAQRPVIFAGSSAGATAEPSEVRRLVETMRIPFVSEDSARALIPDSHEYSMGFGYQPLNPAVQHV
;
A
#
# COMPACT_ATOMS: atom_id res chain seq x y z
N MET A 1 7.21 -31.49 -17.18
CA MET A 1 6.41 -30.30 -16.88
C MET A 1 6.39 -30.15 -15.38
N THR A 2 6.92 -29.05 -14.88
CA THR A 2 6.95 -28.76 -13.44
C THR A 2 5.60 -28.12 -13.10
N LYS A 3 4.78 -28.84 -12.34
CA LYS A 3 3.48 -28.32 -11.89
C LYS A 3 3.68 -27.42 -10.68
N THR A 4 2.89 -26.37 -10.59
CA THR A 4 2.85 -25.43 -9.46
C THR A 4 1.39 -25.07 -9.17
N THR A 5 1.05 -24.77 -7.94
CA THR A 5 -0.31 -24.33 -7.57
C THR A 5 -0.46 -22.82 -7.64
N GLY A 6 -1.70 -22.33 -7.67
CA GLY A 6 -1.95 -20.89 -7.59
C GLY A 6 -1.45 -20.27 -6.29
N SER A 7 -1.50 -21.01 -5.17
CA SER A 7 -0.93 -20.56 -3.90
C SER A 7 0.59 -20.44 -3.95
N ASP A 8 1.30 -21.39 -4.59
CA ASP A 8 2.73 -21.29 -4.82
C ASP A 8 3.07 -20.04 -5.65
N LEU A 9 2.26 -19.77 -6.69
CA LEU A 9 2.45 -18.60 -7.55
C LEU A 9 2.25 -17.30 -6.76
N LEU A 10 1.24 -17.23 -5.89
CA LEU A 10 1.00 -16.09 -5.02
C LEU A 10 2.19 -15.85 -4.09
N VAL A 11 2.62 -16.87 -3.36
CA VAL A 11 3.70 -16.75 -2.38
C VAL A 11 5.01 -16.35 -3.04
N ARG A 12 5.35 -16.96 -4.19
CA ARG A 12 6.52 -16.57 -4.98
C ARG A 12 6.44 -15.13 -5.47
N ALA A 13 5.27 -14.68 -5.94
CA ALA A 13 5.07 -13.30 -6.39
C ALA A 13 5.20 -12.30 -5.24
N LEU A 14 4.62 -12.57 -4.07
CA LEU A 14 4.76 -11.72 -2.89
C LEU A 14 6.22 -11.63 -2.44
N ARG A 15 6.96 -12.73 -2.46
CA ARG A 15 8.38 -12.74 -2.12
C ARG A 15 9.23 -11.97 -3.14
N ALA A 16 8.90 -12.05 -4.42
CA ALA A 16 9.57 -11.25 -5.47
C ALA A 16 9.39 -9.74 -5.22
N GLU A 17 8.23 -9.33 -4.67
CA GLU A 17 7.97 -7.95 -4.22
C GLU A 17 8.66 -7.57 -2.89
N GLY A 18 9.45 -8.49 -2.31
CA GLY A 18 10.16 -8.26 -1.06
C GLY A 18 9.29 -8.39 0.20
N VAL A 19 8.12 -9.03 0.08
CA VAL A 19 7.27 -9.30 1.25
C VAL A 19 7.90 -10.40 2.11
N ASP A 20 8.05 -10.11 3.40
CA ASP A 20 8.52 -11.04 4.42
C ASP A 20 7.47 -11.25 5.53
N THR A 21 6.50 -10.35 5.60
CA THR A 21 5.46 -10.35 6.64
C THR A 21 4.11 -10.01 6.02
N VAL A 22 3.10 -10.79 6.37
CA VAL A 22 1.69 -10.53 6.04
C VAL A 22 0.88 -10.45 7.33
N PHE A 23 -0.20 -9.70 7.30
CA PHE A 23 -1.13 -9.50 8.41
C PHE A 23 -2.48 -10.09 8.03
N GLY A 24 -3.22 -10.71 8.96
CA GLY A 24 -4.50 -11.26 8.54
C GLY A 24 -5.26 -11.98 9.63
N VAL A 25 -6.38 -12.54 9.22
CA VAL A 25 -7.20 -13.44 10.01
C VAL A 25 -7.42 -14.71 9.19
N ALA A 26 -7.04 -15.85 9.75
CA ALA A 26 -7.22 -17.15 9.09
C ALA A 26 -8.71 -17.47 8.88
N GLY A 27 -8.99 -18.13 7.78
CA GLY A 27 -10.34 -18.62 7.46
C GLY A 27 -10.37 -19.45 6.19
N ASP A 28 -11.50 -20.07 5.91
CA ASP A 28 -11.66 -21.13 4.94
C ASP A 28 -11.12 -20.78 3.54
N HIS A 29 -11.54 -19.66 2.99
CA HIS A 29 -11.19 -19.27 1.62
C HIS A 29 -9.71 -18.89 1.39
N ILE A 30 -8.84 -18.98 2.38
CA ILE A 30 -7.40 -18.71 2.26
C ILE A 30 -6.50 -19.82 2.85
N LEU A 31 -7.08 -20.97 3.19
CA LEU A 31 -6.33 -22.05 3.83
C LEU A 31 -5.15 -22.54 2.99
N HIS A 32 -5.33 -22.69 1.67
CA HIS A 32 -4.23 -23.10 0.78
C HIS A 32 -3.12 -22.08 0.69
N MET A 33 -3.44 -20.77 0.71
CA MET A 33 -2.42 -19.73 0.80
C MET A 33 -1.63 -19.83 2.10
N LEU A 34 -2.31 -20.10 3.23
CA LEU A 34 -1.67 -20.22 4.54
C LEU A 34 -0.79 -21.47 4.63
N ASP A 35 -1.26 -22.59 4.08
CA ASP A 35 -0.50 -23.84 4.04
C ASP A 35 0.81 -23.66 3.26
N THR A 36 0.73 -23.11 2.06
CA THR A 36 1.93 -22.81 1.25
C THR A 36 2.88 -21.83 1.95
N MET A 37 2.34 -20.82 2.65
CA MET A 37 3.17 -19.84 3.38
C MET A 37 3.90 -20.48 4.55
N PHE A 38 3.38 -21.54 5.15
CA PHE A 38 4.02 -22.23 6.29
C PHE A 38 5.36 -22.84 5.92
N ASP A 39 5.52 -23.33 4.70
CA ASP A 39 6.75 -23.94 4.19
C ASP A 39 7.75 -22.92 3.62
N GLU A 40 7.36 -21.66 3.54
CA GLU A 40 8.15 -20.57 2.96
C GLU A 40 8.55 -19.54 4.04
N PRO A 41 9.67 -18.80 3.89
CA PRO A 41 10.07 -17.77 4.85
C PRO A 41 9.19 -16.50 4.73
N LEU A 42 7.88 -16.67 4.86
CA LEU A 42 6.87 -15.62 4.84
C LEU A 42 6.07 -15.68 6.15
N ARG A 43 6.30 -14.71 7.01
CA ARG A 43 5.69 -14.67 8.35
C ARG A 43 4.26 -14.14 8.28
N MET A 44 3.29 -14.90 8.81
CA MET A 44 1.96 -14.37 9.09
C MET A 44 1.85 -13.87 10.53
N ILE A 45 1.30 -12.68 10.71
CA ILE A 45 0.89 -12.12 12.00
C ILE A 45 -0.63 -12.18 12.07
N ASP A 46 -1.14 -13.05 12.94
CA ASP A 46 -2.55 -13.29 13.13
C ASP A 46 -3.21 -12.21 14.00
N PHE A 47 -4.40 -11.79 13.58
CA PHE A 47 -5.22 -10.79 14.24
C PHE A 47 -6.56 -11.38 14.69
N ARG A 48 -7.26 -10.68 15.57
CA ARG A 48 -8.60 -11.06 16.03
C ARG A 48 -9.73 -10.38 15.26
N HIS A 49 -9.37 -9.42 14.41
CA HIS A 49 -10.30 -8.70 13.55
C HIS A 49 -9.53 -8.10 12.36
N GLU A 50 -10.10 -8.18 11.17
CA GLU A 50 -9.44 -7.80 9.92
C GLU A 50 -9.13 -6.31 9.83
N SER A 51 -9.96 -5.46 10.42
CA SER A 51 -9.66 -4.03 10.52
C SER A 51 -8.33 -3.77 11.25
N GLY A 52 -8.05 -4.52 12.32
CA GLY A 52 -6.76 -4.47 13.01
C GLY A 52 -5.59 -4.91 12.13
N ALA A 53 -5.79 -5.95 11.33
CA ALA A 53 -4.77 -6.43 10.38
C ALA A 53 -4.46 -5.39 9.30
N VAL A 54 -5.49 -4.71 8.76
CA VAL A 54 -5.29 -3.62 7.78
C VAL A 54 -4.53 -2.45 8.42
N HIS A 55 -4.88 -2.03 9.65
CA HIS A 55 -4.16 -0.95 10.34
C HIS A 55 -2.69 -1.32 10.62
N ALA A 56 -2.41 -2.59 10.89
CA ALA A 56 -1.03 -3.07 11.03
C ALA A 56 -0.28 -3.01 9.69
N ALA A 57 -0.91 -3.47 8.59
CA ALA A 57 -0.34 -3.39 7.25
C ALA A 57 -0.12 -1.92 6.81
N ASP A 58 -1.06 -1.03 7.10
CA ASP A 58 -0.94 0.42 6.90
C ASP A 58 0.29 0.98 7.63
N SER A 59 0.37 0.79 8.94
CA SER A 59 1.49 1.30 9.74
C SER A 59 2.84 0.71 9.28
N TYR A 60 2.87 -0.59 8.99
CA TYR A 60 4.04 -1.28 8.46
C TYR A 60 4.50 -0.70 7.14
N SER A 61 3.57 -0.45 6.21
CA SER A 61 3.89 0.10 4.90
C SER A 61 4.49 1.49 4.98
N ARG A 62 3.93 2.36 5.82
CA ARG A 62 4.41 3.73 6.01
C ARG A 62 5.77 3.79 6.70
N ILE A 63 6.02 2.94 7.70
CA ILE A 63 7.29 2.92 8.44
C ILE A 63 8.42 2.38 7.54
N LEU A 64 8.15 1.29 6.80
CA LEU A 64 9.16 0.63 5.97
C LEU A 64 9.20 1.15 4.53
N LYS A 65 8.31 2.08 4.17
CA LYS A 65 8.19 2.67 2.81
C LYS A 65 8.07 1.60 1.72
N ARG A 66 7.24 0.57 1.98
CA ARG A 66 6.98 -0.54 1.05
C ARG A 66 5.54 -1.04 1.15
N GLY A 67 5.08 -1.89 0.23
CA GLY A 67 3.73 -2.45 0.31
C GLY A 67 3.50 -3.28 1.58
N GLY A 68 2.40 -3.01 2.29
CA GLY A 68 1.94 -3.81 3.41
C GLY A 68 0.86 -4.78 2.97
N VAL A 69 1.01 -6.09 3.23
CA VAL A 69 0.08 -7.11 2.74
C VAL A 69 -0.86 -7.59 3.83
N MET A 70 -2.15 -7.64 3.53
CA MET A 70 -3.20 -8.17 4.39
C MET A 70 -3.93 -9.31 3.69
N LEU A 71 -4.17 -10.41 4.41
CA LEU A 71 -4.92 -11.57 3.93
C LEU A 71 -6.21 -11.78 4.72
N SER A 72 -7.31 -12.10 4.04
CA SER A 72 -8.60 -12.40 4.65
C SER A 72 -9.47 -13.33 3.79
N THR A 73 -10.54 -13.81 4.39
CA THR A 73 -11.65 -14.46 3.69
C THR A 73 -12.69 -13.44 3.23
N THR A 74 -13.75 -13.90 2.58
CA THR A 74 -14.83 -13.04 2.07
C THR A 74 -15.46 -12.14 3.14
N PRO A 75 -15.99 -12.61 4.28
CA PRO A 75 -16.56 -11.71 5.30
C PRO A 75 -15.48 -10.85 5.96
N GLY A 76 -14.26 -11.37 6.07
CA GLY A 76 -13.12 -10.63 6.58
C GLY A 76 -12.74 -9.45 5.69
N HIS A 77 -12.92 -9.58 4.37
CA HIS A 77 -12.77 -8.44 3.46
C HIS A 77 -13.76 -7.31 3.79
N ALA A 78 -15.01 -7.63 4.08
CA ALA A 78 -15.99 -6.61 4.51
C ALA A 78 -15.55 -5.91 5.80
N ASN A 79 -15.01 -6.65 6.77
CA ASN A 79 -14.44 -6.09 8.00
C ASN A 79 -13.18 -5.24 7.77
N ALA A 80 -12.48 -5.44 6.66
CA ALA A 80 -11.27 -4.69 6.30
C ALA A 80 -11.58 -3.28 5.75
N ILE A 81 -12.79 -3.03 5.23
CA ILE A 81 -13.17 -1.79 4.54
C ILE A 81 -12.89 -0.52 5.35
N PRO A 82 -13.22 -0.42 6.65
CA PRO A 82 -12.89 0.78 7.44
C PRO A 82 -11.38 1.05 7.50
N GLY A 83 -10.57 -0.01 7.62
CA GLY A 83 -9.12 0.10 7.60
C GLY A 83 -8.57 0.53 6.23
N LEU A 84 -9.13 0.01 5.13
CA LEU A 84 -8.77 0.41 3.76
C LEU A 84 -9.13 1.87 3.49
N ALA A 85 -10.29 2.35 3.97
CA ALA A 85 -10.66 3.76 3.88
C ALA A 85 -9.65 4.67 4.60
N ASN A 86 -9.18 4.24 5.79
CA ASN A 86 -8.11 4.93 6.50
C ASN A 86 -6.79 4.91 5.72
N ALA A 87 -6.38 3.77 5.19
CA ALA A 87 -5.17 3.62 4.38
C ALA A 87 -5.21 4.49 3.13
N GLN A 88 -6.37 4.63 2.49
CA GLN A 88 -6.58 5.51 1.34
C GLN A 88 -6.39 6.98 1.72
N HIS A 89 -6.91 7.40 2.86
CA HIS A 89 -6.72 8.76 3.37
C HIS A 89 -5.27 9.04 3.76
N SER A 90 -4.62 8.07 4.41
CA SER A 90 -3.22 8.15 4.87
C SER A 90 -2.19 7.91 3.76
N GLU A 91 -2.62 7.66 2.52
CA GLU A 91 -1.75 7.35 1.38
C GLU A 91 -0.84 6.12 1.63
N ALA A 92 -1.36 5.15 2.38
CA ALA A 92 -0.63 3.94 2.75
C ALA A 92 -0.80 2.84 1.67
N PRO A 93 0.27 2.32 1.08
CA PRO A 93 0.20 1.29 0.04
C PRO A 93 -0.08 -0.09 0.64
N VAL A 94 -1.34 -0.35 0.99
CA VAL A 94 -1.81 -1.64 1.48
C VAL A 94 -2.28 -2.51 0.33
N ILE A 95 -1.80 -3.73 0.26
CA ILE A 95 -2.25 -4.76 -0.67
C ILE A 95 -3.17 -5.71 0.11
N ASN A 96 -4.48 -5.52 -0.05
CA ASN A 96 -5.49 -6.37 0.56
C ASN A 96 -5.82 -7.52 -0.38
N ILE A 97 -5.54 -8.76 0.04
CA ILE A 97 -5.83 -9.98 -0.72
C ILE A 97 -6.91 -10.75 0.03
N ALA A 98 -7.98 -11.11 -0.65
CA ALA A 98 -9.03 -11.93 -0.06
C ALA A 98 -9.32 -13.17 -0.92
N GLY A 99 -9.49 -14.31 -0.25
CA GLY A 99 -10.06 -15.48 -0.86
C GLY A 99 -11.57 -15.31 -1.05
N SER A 100 -12.12 -15.92 -2.08
CA SER A 100 -13.56 -15.99 -2.33
C SER A 100 -14.01 -17.42 -2.59
N ALA A 101 -15.32 -17.63 -2.73
CA ALA A 101 -15.87 -18.90 -3.17
C ALA A 101 -15.25 -19.35 -4.51
N ASP A 102 -15.37 -20.64 -4.82
CA ASP A 102 -14.92 -21.18 -6.10
C ASP A 102 -15.53 -20.44 -7.28
N SER A 103 -14.71 -20.17 -8.29
CA SER A 103 -15.10 -19.43 -9.49
C SER A 103 -16.33 -20.04 -10.19
N SER A 104 -16.46 -21.36 -10.17
CA SER A 104 -17.61 -22.11 -10.74
C SER A 104 -18.93 -21.92 -9.96
N ASN A 105 -18.88 -21.45 -8.72
CA ASN A 105 -20.02 -21.27 -7.82
C ASN A 105 -20.48 -19.81 -7.71
N ILE A 106 -19.74 -18.87 -8.30
CA ILE A 106 -20.10 -17.44 -8.28
C ILE A 106 -21.48 -17.23 -8.97
N GLY A 107 -22.34 -16.45 -8.33
CA GLY A 107 -23.72 -16.20 -8.77
C GLY A 107 -24.71 -17.31 -8.45
N ARG A 108 -24.30 -18.33 -7.69
CA ARG A 108 -25.16 -19.48 -7.31
C ARG A 108 -25.52 -19.50 -5.82
N GLY A 109 -25.18 -18.43 -5.08
CA GLY A 109 -25.42 -18.36 -3.63
C GLY A 109 -24.41 -19.22 -2.84
N ALA A 110 -23.16 -19.23 -3.25
CA ALA A 110 -22.07 -19.89 -2.53
C ALA A 110 -21.93 -19.33 -1.10
N MET A 111 -21.32 -20.13 -0.22
CA MET A 111 -21.09 -19.71 1.16
C MET A 111 -20.32 -18.39 1.20
N GLN A 112 -20.88 -17.38 1.88
CA GLN A 112 -20.25 -16.07 2.09
C GLN A 112 -19.96 -15.29 0.79
N GLU A 113 -20.64 -15.62 -0.31
CA GLU A 113 -20.47 -14.92 -1.57
C GLU A 113 -20.99 -13.47 -1.50
N PHE A 114 -20.20 -12.51 -1.93
CA PHE A 114 -20.61 -11.15 -2.26
C PHE A 114 -19.59 -10.47 -3.18
N ASP A 115 -19.94 -9.34 -3.76
CA ASP A 115 -19.07 -8.55 -4.64
C ASP A 115 -17.96 -7.84 -3.84
N GLN A 116 -16.82 -8.51 -3.70
CA GLN A 116 -15.64 -7.97 -3.01
C GLN A 116 -15.02 -6.80 -3.78
N VAL A 117 -14.97 -6.89 -5.11
CA VAL A 117 -14.39 -5.86 -5.97
C VAL A 117 -15.20 -4.58 -5.89
N GLY A 118 -16.53 -4.68 -6.02
CA GLY A 118 -17.43 -3.53 -5.90
C GLY A 118 -17.35 -2.87 -4.52
N LEU A 119 -17.26 -3.68 -3.46
CA LEU A 119 -17.15 -3.18 -2.09
C LEU A 119 -15.83 -2.41 -1.86
N ALA A 120 -14.72 -2.90 -2.41
CA ALA A 120 -13.40 -2.27 -2.26
C ALA A 120 -13.22 -1.03 -3.15
N ALA A 121 -13.89 -0.97 -4.29
CA ALA A 121 -13.65 0.05 -5.33
C ALA A 121 -13.76 1.50 -4.81
N ALA A 122 -14.64 1.75 -3.82
CA ALA A 122 -14.84 3.09 -3.28
C ALA A 122 -13.71 3.56 -2.33
N VAL A 123 -12.90 2.64 -1.80
CA VAL A 123 -11.90 2.90 -0.75
C VAL A 123 -10.49 2.46 -1.13
N THR A 124 -10.26 2.14 -2.41
CA THR A 124 -8.97 1.70 -2.92
C THR A 124 -8.62 2.38 -4.24
N LYS A 125 -7.35 2.36 -4.60
CA LYS A 125 -6.89 2.85 -5.92
C LYS A 125 -7.25 1.91 -7.06
N GLY A 126 -7.51 0.66 -6.76
CA GLY A 126 -7.93 -0.36 -7.70
C GLY A 126 -8.34 -1.63 -6.97
N ALA A 127 -9.32 -2.32 -7.55
CA ALA A 127 -9.82 -3.57 -7.02
C ALA A 127 -10.06 -4.54 -8.20
N TRP A 128 -9.57 -5.77 -8.07
CA TRP A 128 -9.65 -6.76 -9.14
C TRP A 128 -9.92 -8.15 -8.59
N GLU A 129 -10.56 -8.97 -9.40
CA GLU A 129 -10.57 -10.42 -9.26
C GLU A 129 -9.57 -11.01 -10.26
N VAL A 130 -8.75 -11.93 -9.81
CA VAL A 130 -7.80 -12.64 -10.67
C VAL A 130 -8.58 -13.55 -11.64
N PRO A 131 -8.38 -13.45 -12.97
CA PRO A 131 -9.22 -14.16 -13.93
C PRO A 131 -8.82 -15.62 -14.17
N SER A 132 -7.61 -16.03 -13.74
CA SER A 132 -7.14 -17.40 -13.82
C SER A 132 -5.93 -17.65 -12.94
N PRO A 133 -5.66 -18.90 -12.52
CA PRO A 133 -4.53 -19.23 -11.65
C PRO A 133 -3.17 -18.78 -12.22
N ALA A 134 -2.93 -18.98 -13.52
CA ALA A 134 -1.66 -18.61 -14.18
C ALA A 134 -1.38 -17.10 -14.19
N ARG A 135 -2.41 -16.26 -13.98
CA ARG A 135 -2.28 -14.80 -13.96
C ARG A 135 -2.13 -14.21 -12.55
N ILE A 136 -2.07 -15.02 -11.51
CA ILE A 136 -1.84 -14.54 -10.13
C ILE A 136 -0.59 -13.64 -10.05
N PRO A 137 0.60 -14.01 -10.58
CA PRO A 137 1.77 -13.15 -10.51
C PRO A 137 1.61 -11.80 -11.22
N GLU A 138 0.89 -11.77 -12.35
CA GLU A 138 0.59 -10.54 -13.08
C GLU A 138 -0.23 -9.57 -12.22
N TYR A 139 -1.26 -10.09 -11.54
CA TYR A 139 -2.14 -9.27 -10.73
C TYR A 139 -1.49 -8.83 -9.41
N VAL A 140 -0.59 -9.64 -8.84
CA VAL A 140 0.26 -9.21 -7.72
C VAL A 140 1.14 -8.05 -8.16
N ALA A 141 1.85 -8.17 -9.28
CA ALA A 141 2.68 -7.09 -9.81
C ALA A 141 1.86 -5.82 -10.12
N LEU A 142 0.66 -5.97 -10.71
CA LEU A 142 -0.27 -4.87 -10.94
C LEU A 142 -0.68 -4.17 -9.63
N ALA A 143 -0.99 -4.96 -8.60
CA ALA A 143 -1.38 -4.47 -7.28
C ALA A 143 -0.26 -3.64 -6.64
N PHE A 144 0.96 -4.16 -6.57
CA PHE A 144 2.10 -3.44 -6.00
C PHE A 144 2.43 -2.17 -6.78
N ARG A 145 2.51 -2.26 -8.11
CA ARG A 145 2.75 -1.09 -8.98
C ARG A 145 1.68 -0.02 -8.77
N THR A 146 0.40 -0.39 -8.68
CA THR A 146 -0.70 0.55 -8.49
C THR A 146 -0.65 1.18 -7.10
N ALA A 147 -0.44 0.38 -6.05
CA ALA A 147 -0.38 0.87 -4.68
C ALA A 147 0.77 1.87 -4.47
N LEU A 148 1.94 1.60 -5.05
CA LEU A 148 3.18 2.35 -4.82
C LEU A 148 3.41 3.53 -5.78
N SER A 149 2.66 3.63 -6.89
CA SER A 149 2.88 4.68 -7.89
C SER A 149 2.02 5.93 -7.66
N GLY A 150 2.55 7.10 -8.00
CA GLY A 150 1.87 8.39 -7.86
C GLY A 150 1.48 8.66 -6.41
N ARG A 151 0.25 9.13 -6.16
CA ARG A 151 -0.32 9.18 -4.82
C ARG A 151 -0.53 7.75 -4.34
N GLN A 152 0.26 7.31 -3.35
CA GLN A 152 0.18 5.96 -2.82
C GLN A 152 -1.18 5.68 -2.16
N GLY A 153 -1.55 4.41 -2.03
CA GLY A 153 -2.80 4.03 -1.40
C GLY A 153 -3.12 2.54 -1.55
N PRO A 154 -4.18 2.06 -0.90
CA PRO A 154 -4.51 0.66 -0.88
C PRO A 154 -5.07 0.16 -2.21
N VAL A 155 -4.93 -1.14 -2.43
CA VAL A 155 -5.53 -1.90 -3.54
C VAL A 155 -6.14 -3.19 -3.01
N HIS A 156 -7.01 -3.80 -3.80
CA HIS A 156 -7.64 -5.07 -3.46
C HIS A 156 -7.50 -6.11 -4.58
N LEU A 157 -7.19 -7.35 -4.18
CA LEU A 157 -7.23 -8.53 -5.04
C LEU A 157 -8.16 -9.60 -4.44
N THR A 158 -9.12 -10.06 -5.22
CA THR A 158 -9.87 -11.28 -4.95
C THR A 158 -9.23 -12.47 -5.67
N ILE A 159 -8.99 -13.57 -4.96
CA ILE A 159 -8.47 -14.81 -5.54
C ILE A 159 -9.44 -15.95 -5.18
N PRO A 160 -10.19 -16.49 -6.14
CA PRO A 160 -11.09 -17.62 -5.91
C PRO A 160 -10.37 -18.82 -5.29
N HIS A 161 -11.07 -19.54 -4.40
CA HIS A 161 -10.50 -20.65 -3.65
C HIS A 161 -9.98 -21.77 -4.57
N ASP A 162 -10.75 -22.15 -5.60
CA ASP A 162 -10.36 -23.15 -6.59
C ASP A 162 -9.10 -22.75 -7.38
N PHE A 163 -8.83 -21.44 -7.55
CA PHE A 163 -7.58 -20.96 -8.20
C PHE A 163 -6.36 -21.16 -7.33
N GLN A 164 -6.52 -21.20 -6.01
CA GLN A 164 -5.41 -21.40 -5.08
C GLN A 164 -4.87 -22.83 -5.15
N GLU A 165 -5.76 -23.81 -5.36
CA GLU A 165 -5.42 -25.23 -5.51
C GLU A 165 -5.03 -25.62 -6.92
N ALA A 166 -5.50 -24.87 -7.93
CA ALA A 166 -5.34 -25.24 -9.32
C ALA A 166 -3.87 -25.44 -9.70
N GLU A 167 -3.57 -26.62 -10.27
CA GLU A 167 -2.25 -26.89 -10.84
C GLU A 167 -2.12 -26.26 -12.23
N VAL A 168 -1.04 -25.54 -12.45
CA VAL A 168 -0.68 -24.93 -13.72
C VAL A 168 0.72 -25.39 -14.16
N ASP A 169 1.02 -25.32 -15.44
CA ASP A 169 2.37 -25.57 -15.95
C ASP A 169 3.25 -24.32 -15.67
N ASP A 170 4.25 -24.47 -14.82
CA ASP A 170 5.14 -23.36 -14.42
C ASP A 170 5.88 -22.72 -15.61
N THR A 171 5.98 -23.44 -16.73
CA THR A 171 6.63 -22.93 -17.97
C THR A 171 5.74 -21.95 -18.75
N GLU A 172 4.42 -21.97 -18.52
CA GLU A 172 3.46 -21.08 -19.16
C GLU A 172 3.15 -19.82 -18.32
N VAL A 173 3.66 -19.77 -17.10
CA VAL A 173 3.42 -18.64 -16.19
C VAL A 173 4.42 -17.51 -16.44
N ALA A 174 3.91 -16.34 -16.76
CA ALA A 174 4.74 -15.15 -16.87
C ALA A 174 5.28 -14.73 -15.48
N ARG A 175 6.57 -14.42 -15.43
CA ARG A 175 7.25 -13.95 -14.21
C ARG A 175 7.43 -12.45 -14.29
N TYR A 176 7.20 -11.80 -13.19
CA TYR A 176 7.30 -10.35 -13.06
C TYR A 176 8.32 -10.05 -11.96
N ALA A 177 9.36 -9.30 -12.31
CA ALA A 177 10.33 -8.82 -11.34
C ALA A 177 10.14 -7.30 -11.13
N PRO A 178 10.10 -6.81 -9.90
CA PRO A 178 9.89 -5.39 -9.61
C PRO A 178 10.83 -4.44 -10.35
N ASN A 179 12.08 -4.85 -10.58
CA ASN A 179 13.06 -4.08 -11.33
C ASN A 179 12.78 -4.00 -12.85
N GLU A 180 11.88 -4.82 -13.37
CA GLU A 180 11.54 -4.86 -14.80
C GLU A 180 10.33 -3.99 -15.15
N TYR A 181 9.34 -3.90 -14.25
CA TYR A 181 8.13 -3.08 -14.49
C TYR A 181 8.10 -1.76 -13.74
N GLY A 182 9.18 -1.47 -13.08
CA GLY A 182 9.42 -0.15 -12.55
C GLY A 182 9.25 0.00 -11.06
N THR A 183 10.30 0.48 -10.45
CA THR A 183 10.29 1.25 -9.21
C THR A 183 9.25 2.37 -9.35
N PRO A 184 8.64 2.83 -8.24
CA PRO A 184 7.83 4.04 -8.29
C PRO A 184 8.53 5.09 -9.13
N LEU A 185 7.92 5.49 -10.23
CA LEU A 185 8.49 6.50 -11.10
C LEU A 185 8.59 7.79 -10.28
N THR A 186 9.79 8.15 -9.89
CA THR A 186 10.06 9.49 -9.39
C THR A 186 9.89 10.43 -10.58
N VAL A 187 8.71 10.99 -10.70
CA VAL A 187 8.43 11.97 -11.74
C VAL A 187 9.11 13.27 -11.34
N MET A 188 10.09 13.68 -12.12
CA MET A 188 10.70 15.00 -11.94
C MET A 188 9.67 16.09 -12.27
N GLY A 189 9.67 17.15 -11.47
CA GLY A 189 8.88 18.35 -11.80
C GLY A 189 9.38 18.97 -13.11
N ASP A 190 8.48 19.64 -13.82
CA ASP A 190 8.85 20.48 -14.98
C ASP A 190 9.89 21.51 -14.54
N PRO A 191 11.11 21.54 -15.14
CA PRO A 191 12.17 22.46 -14.75
C PRO A 191 11.73 23.93 -14.70
N ALA A 192 10.91 24.37 -15.67
CA ALA A 192 10.42 25.73 -15.71
C ALA A 192 9.49 26.06 -14.53
N GLN A 193 8.68 25.07 -14.09
CA GLN A 193 7.83 25.24 -12.90
C GLN A 193 8.65 25.22 -11.60
N VAL A 194 9.73 24.45 -11.56
CA VAL A 194 10.67 24.44 -10.43
C VAL A 194 11.37 25.79 -10.31
N GLU A 195 11.89 26.35 -11.42
CA GLU A 195 12.49 27.69 -11.44
C GLU A 195 11.50 28.75 -10.98
N ARG A 196 10.26 28.72 -11.49
CA ARG A 196 9.21 29.64 -11.04
C ARG A 196 8.91 29.53 -9.54
N ALA A 197 8.89 28.32 -9.00
CA ALA A 197 8.69 28.11 -7.55
C ALA A 197 9.85 28.72 -6.73
N ILE A 198 11.09 28.57 -7.22
CA ILE A 198 12.29 29.18 -6.59
C ILE A 198 12.20 30.71 -6.61
N ASP A 199 11.79 31.30 -7.73
CA ASP A 199 11.62 32.76 -7.85
C ASP A 199 10.57 33.28 -6.88
N ILE A 200 9.43 32.58 -6.75
CA ILE A 200 8.38 32.92 -5.79
C ILE A 200 8.93 32.86 -4.35
N LEU A 201 9.62 31.79 -4.00
CA LEU A 201 10.22 31.62 -2.66
C LEU A 201 11.25 32.72 -2.37
N ASN A 202 12.12 33.03 -3.31
CA ASN A 202 13.15 34.09 -3.16
C ASN A 202 12.57 35.49 -3.00
N SER A 203 11.42 35.76 -3.61
CA SER A 203 10.72 37.05 -3.52
C SER A 203 9.78 37.18 -2.33
N ALA A 204 9.43 36.04 -1.68
CA ALA A 204 8.49 36.02 -0.60
C ALA A 204 9.01 36.73 0.66
N GLN A 205 8.16 37.55 1.28
CA GLN A 205 8.52 38.26 2.51
C GLN A 205 8.36 37.39 3.76
N ARG A 206 7.45 36.44 3.73
CA ARG A 206 7.11 35.53 4.84
C ARG A 206 6.80 34.12 4.32
N PRO A 207 7.80 33.43 3.75
CA PRO A 207 7.59 32.08 3.25
C PRO A 207 7.43 31.09 4.41
N VAL A 208 6.63 30.03 4.20
CA VAL A 208 6.51 28.88 5.09
C VAL A 208 6.40 27.60 4.25
N ILE A 209 7.01 26.54 4.73
CA ILE A 209 6.83 25.20 4.14
C ILE A 209 5.80 24.45 4.98
N PHE A 210 4.73 24.02 4.33
CA PHE A 210 3.71 23.17 4.93
C PHE A 210 3.77 21.80 4.24
N ALA A 211 4.25 20.78 4.94
CA ALA A 211 4.46 19.44 4.39
C ALA A 211 3.37 18.47 4.82
N GLY A 212 2.68 17.89 3.84
CA GLY A 212 1.64 16.88 4.02
C GLY A 212 2.15 15.45 3.84
N SER A 213 1.22 14.49 3.90
CA SER A 213 1.49 13.04 3.90
C SER A 213 2.29 12.57 2.70
N SER A 214 2.00 13.05 1.49
CA SER A 214 2.75 12.67 0.28
C SER A 214 4.23 13.04 0.37
N ALA A 215 4.55 14.20 0.95
CA ALA A 215 5.94 14.59 1.20
C ALA A 215 6.61 13.63 2.20
N GLY A 216 5.90 13.25 3.25
CA GLY A 216 6.39 12.27 4.23
C GLY A 216 6.68 10.88 3.63
N ALA A 217 5.88 10.47 2.65
CA ALA A 217 6.03 9.18 1.98
C ALA A 217 7.20 9.16 0.98
N THR A 218 7.43 10.27 0.25
CA THR A 218 8.30 10.29 -0.94
C THR A 218 9.56 11.12 -0.81
N ALA A 219 9.57 12.16 0.03
CA ALA A 219 10.71 13.05 0.16
C ALA A 219 11.85 12.42 1.00
N GLU A 220 13.09 12.75 0.63
CA GLU A 220 14.26 12.42 1.43
C GLU A 220 14.46 13.46 2.55
N PRO A 221 14.46 13.06 3.84
CA PRO A 221 14.56 13.99 4.95
C PRO A 221 15.79 14.92 4.88
N SER A 222 16.92 14.41 4.39
CA SER A 222 18.15 15.20 4.22
C SER A 222 17.99 16.35 3.24
N GLU A 223 17.27 16.14 2.14
CA GLU A 223 17.03 17.17 1.12
C GLU A 223 16.05 18.22 1.62
N VAL A 224 14.99 17.80 2.33
CA VAL A 224 14.05 18.74 2.95
C VAL A 224 14.74 19.58 4.00
N ARG A 225 15.57 18.97 4.84
CA ARG A 225 16.38 19.70 5.84
C ARG A 225 17.30 20.70 5.16
N ARG A 226 18.04 20.30 4.13
CA ARG A 226 18.92 21.18 3.37
C ARG A 226 18.18 22.39 2.80
N LEU A 227 16.99 22.19 2.24
CA LEU A 227 16.15 23.30 1.75
C LEU A 227 15.77 24.26 2.87
N VAL A 228 15.22 23.72 3.96
CA VAL A 228 14.79 24.51 5.14
C VAL A 228 15.94 25.34 5.72
N GLU A 229 17.10 24.72 5.94
CA GLU A 229 18.28 25.38 6.52
C GLU A 229 18.90 26.42 5.57
N THR A 230 18.99 26.10 4.26
CA THR A 230 19.55 27.01 3.26
C THR A 230 18.70 28.27 3.12
N MET A 231 17.41 28.12 3.04
CA MET A 231 16.48 29.24 2.85
C MET A 231 16.01 29.87 4.17
N ARG A 232 16.28 29.23 5.31
CA ARG A 232 15.84 29.64 6.66
C ARG A 232 14.33 29.85 6.75
N ILE A 233 13.57 28.91 6.16
CA ILE A 233 12.13 28.95 6.08
C ILE A 233 11.52 28.15 7.22
N PRO A 234 10.52 28.68 7.97
CA PRO A 234 9.75 27.91 8.92
C PRO A 234 9.09 26.70 8.28
N PHE A 235 9.10 25.56 8.98
CA PHE A 235 8.58 24.29 8.53
C PHE A 235 7.45 23.81 9.43
N VAL A 236 6.31 23.49 8.84
CA VAL A 236 5.14 22.92 9.50
C VAL A 236 4.89 21.55 8.91
N SER A 237 4.65 20.56 9.74
CA SER A 237 4.37 19.19 9.31
C SER A 237 2.96 18.75 9.63
N GLU A 238 2.39 17.92 8.76
CA GLU A 238 1.21 17.09 9.05
C GLU A 238 1.58 15.61 9.05
N ASP A 239 0.83 14.83 9.83
CA ASP A 239 0.86 13.36 9.87
C ASP A 239 2.23 12.72 9.55
N SER A 240 2.33 12.06 8.41
CA SER A 240 3.53 11.33 7.98
C SER A 240 4.72 12.24 7.66
N ALA A 241 4.53 13.54 7.49
CA ALA A 241 5.61 14.51 7.24
C ALA A 241 6.40 14.87 8.50
N ARG A 242 5.96 14.51 9.69
CA ARG A 242 6.65 14.82 10.96
C ARG A 242 8.09 14.31 11.05
N ALA A 243 8.40 13.24 10.34
CA ALA A 243 9.74 12.66 10.31
C ALA A 243 10.74 13.42 9.41
N LEU A 244 10.28 14.35 8.56
CA LEU A 244 11.14 15.09 7.63
C LEU A 244 12.05 16.07 8.35
N ILE A 245 11.52 16.80 9.33
CA ILE A 245 12.27 17.72 10.19
C ILE A 245 11.90 17.38 11.65
N PRO A 246 12.88 17.13 12.55
CA PRO A 246 12.60 16.90 13.96
C PRO A 246 11.91 18.08 14.61
N ASP A 247 10.97 17.84 15.52
CA ASP A 247 10.28 18.91 16.25
C ASP A 247 11.23 19.81 17.06
N SER A 248 12.45 19.31 17.40
CA SER A 248 13.51 20.06 18.09
C SER A 248 14.36 20.95 17.16
N HIS A 249 14.14 20.93 15.86
CA HIS A 249 14.88 21.73 14.90
C HIS A 249 14.49 23.21 14.99
N GLU A 250 15.47 24.14 14.86
CA GLU A 250 15.24 25.58 15.04
C GLU A 250 14.19 26.20 14.11
N TYR A 251 14.01 25.62 12.90
CA TYR A 251 12.99 26.06 11.94
C TYR A 251 11.68 25.25 12.02
N SER A 252 11.60 24.25 12.90
CA SER A 252 10.37 23.49 13.08
C SER A 252 9.35 24.28 13.89
N MET A 253 8.17 24.45 13.32
CA MET A 253 6.99 24.98 14.02
C MET A 253 6.09 23.86 14.56
N GLY A 254 6.54 22.59 14.42
CA GLY A 254 5.83 21.42 14.90
C GLY A 254 4.65 21.00 14.00
N PHE A 255 3.67 20.36 14.63
CA PHE A 255 2.51 19.79 13.92
C PHE A 255 1.47 20.86 13.60
N GLY A 256 0.99 20.87 12.36
CA GLY A 256 0.15 21.91 11.76
C GLY A 256 -1.32 21.91 12.17
N TYR A 257 -1.76 21.05 13.10
CA TYR A 257 -3.16 21.03 13.55
C TYR A 257 -3.50 22.29 14.36
N GLN A 258 -4.15 23.23 13.72
CA GLN A 258 -4.41 24.59 14.23
C GLN A 258 -4.92 24.67 15.68
N PRO A 259 -5.90 23.85 16.13
CA PRO A 259 -6.37 23.92 17.51
C PRO A 259 -5.30 23.63 18.56
N LEU A 260 -4.23 22.91 18.19
CA LEU A 260 -3.16 22.47 19.09
C LEU A 260 -1.86 23.26 18.92
N ASN A 261 -1.71 24.05 17.86
CA ASN A 261 -0.50 24.80 17.57
C ASN A 261 -0.79 26.28 17.29
N PRO A 262 -0.78 27.17 18.32
CA PRO A 262 -1.05 28.57 18.14
C PRO A 262 -0.08 29.29 17.19
N ALA A 263 1.16 28.81 17.06
CA ALA A 263 2.15 29.40 16.15
C ALA A 263 1.73 29.32 14.69
N VAL A 264 1.02 28.24 14.30
CA VAL A 264 0.51 28.03 12.93
C VAL A 264 -0.65 28.97 12.60
N GLN A 265 -1.36 29.50 13.60
CA GLN A 265 -2.47 30.45 13.38
C GLN A 265 -2.01 31.82 12.88
N HIS A 266 -0.72 32.12 13.01
CA HIS A 266 -0.14 33.44 12.68
C HIS A 266 0.73 33.40 11.40
N VAL A 267 0.80 32.24 10.74
CA VAL A 267 1.45 32.01 9.45
C VAL A 267 0.45 31.94 8.31
#